data_2771fa36f2050df0751af667f1c715e7
#
_entry.id   2771fa36f2050df0751af667f1c715e7
#
_cell.length_a   1.000
_cell.length_b   1.000
_cell.length_c   1.000
_cell.angle_alpha   90.00
_cell.angle_beta   90.00
_cell.angle_gamma   90.00
#
_symmetry.space_group_name_H-M   'P 1'
#
loop_
_entity.id
_entity.type
_entity.pdbx_description
1 polymer ?
#
loop_
_entity_poly.entity_id
_entity_poly.type
_entity_poly.pdbx_seq_one_letter_code
_entity_poly.pdbx_strand_id
1 'polypeptide(L)'
;MGSEMCIRDRRMGDRTVETHVAQAAWWTIAVEALLLFGAMITVLSLTAYLLSYWGYTLTRHAAGTLHVSRGLLTTRAVSIEEARVRGVSLAEPAMLRLVGAARLTALLTGTGPLGVEAVPGRSVLTPPAPAGEVRRVAGEVLRTAEPLSVTLTSHGPAARRRRHTRAVLGGLAVLALVGGPGWWWHWYPWIIAASAIPLVIAPILAEQRYRCLGHAVVPGYLVARAGLFPRTTNVLAWSGIIGWNLQTSFFQRRVGLCTLVATTAAGDGSVKILDVPARDAYALIGVLSPRLSTPFAARPSS
;
A
#
# COMPACT_ATOMS: atom_id res chain seq x y z
N MET A 1 24.90 54.81 -46.33
CA MET A 1 25.11 53.43 -45.96
C MET A 1 24.71 53.08 -44.51
N GLY A 2 24.05 53.98 -43.77
CA GLY A 2 23.70 53.78 -42.36
C GLY A 2 22.21 53.42 -42.10
N SER A 3 21.31 53.61 -43.04
CA SER A 3 19.86 53.42 -42.80
C SER A 3 19.35 51.99 -43.04
N GLU A 4 20.01 51.20 -43.87
CA GLU A 4 19.58 49.85 -44.16
C GLU A 4 20.00 48.84 -43.09
N MET A 5 21.06 49.13 -42.36
CA MET A 5 21.55 48.27 -41.27
C MET A 5 20.64 48.28 -40.03
N CYS A 6 20.07 49.46 -39.72
CA CYS A 6 19.12 49.63 -38.60
C CYS A 6 17.76 48.95 -38.85
N ILE A 7 17.31 48.91 -40.11
CA ILE A 7 16.01 48.27 -40.48
C ILE A 7 16.11 46.73 -40.43
N ARG A 8 17.29 46.19 -40.73
CA ARG A 8 17.53 44.73 -40.73
C ARG A 8 17.62 44.21 -39.29
N ASP A 9 18.23 44.96 -38.38
CA ASP A 9 18.34 44.59 -36.97
C ASP A 9 16.99 44.65 -36.24
N ARG A 10 16.13 45.60 -36.58
CA ARG A 10 14.78 45.73 -36.04
C ARG A 10 13.88 44.55 -36.47
N ARG A 11 13.99 44.10 -37.71
CA ARG A 11 13.22 42.93 -38.20
C ARG A 11 13.71 41.58 -37.64
N MET A 12 14.98 41.48 -37.26
CA MET A 12 15.50 40.29 -36.56
C MET A 12 15.04 40.25 -35.09
N GLY A 13 14.98 41.39 -34.41
CA GLY A 13 14.45 41.51 -33.06
C GLY A 13 12.96 41.17 -32.98
N ASP A 14 12.16 41.68 -33.92
CA ASP A 14 10.72 41.41 -33.98
C ASP A 14 10.42 39.92 -34.19
N ARG A 15 11.14 39.25 -35.08
CA ARG A 15 10.95 37.81 -35.32
C ARG A 15 11.33 36.92 -34.14
N THR A 16 12.35 37.29 -33.37
CA THR A 16 12.73 36.55 -32.16
C THR A 16 11.72 36.79 -31.03
N VAL A 17 11.17 37.99 -30.90
CA VAL A 17 10.12 38.27 -29.92
C VAL A 17 8.82 37.57 -30.28
N GLU A 18 8.41 37.58 -31.55
CA GLU A 18 7.20 36.85 -32.00
C GLU A 18 7.30 35.34 -31.81
N THR A 19 8.49 34.74 -32.05
CA THR A 19 8.70 33.31 -31.81
C THR A 19 8.70 32.96 -30.32
N HIS A 20 9.25 33.84 -29.47
CA HIS A 20 9.19 33.62 -28.01
C HIS A 20 7.78 33.82 -27.46
N VAL A 21 7.01 34.79 -27.96
CA VAL A 21 5.61 34.99 -27.54
C VAL A 21 4.72 33.86 -28.04
N ALA A 22 4.93 33.37 -29.25
CA ALA A 22 4.20 32.19 -29.79
C ALA A 22 4.55 30.90 -29.01
N GLN A 23 5.81 30.71 -28.65
CA GLN A 23 6.21 29.56 -27.78
C GLN A 23 5.66 29.67 -26.37
N ALA A 24 5.67 30.88 -25.76
CA ALA A 24 5.06 31.11 -24.48
C ALA A 24 3.54 30.87 -24.50
N ALA A 25 2.86 31.29 -25.56
CA ALA A 25 1.42 31.01 -25.76
C ALA A 25 1.12 29.51 -25.87
N TRP A 26 1.99 28.73 -26.48
CA TRP A 26 1.84 27.28 -26.58
C TRP A 26 1.92 26.60 -25.20
N TRP A 27 2.89 26.98 -24.39
CA TRP A 27 3.05 26.45 -23.04
C TRP A 27 1.91 26.87 -22.11
N THR A 28 1.41 28.10 -22.20
CA THR A 28 0.26 28.53 -21.42
C THR A 28 -1.00 27.78 -21.79
N ILE A 29 -1.27 27.61 -23.08
CA ILE A 29 -2.41 26.81 -23.56
C ILE A 29 -2.28 25.36 -23.10
N ALA A 30 -1.07 24.77 -23.18
CA ALA A 30 -0.85 23.40 -22.72
C ALA A 30 -1.07 23.24 -21.20
N VAL A 31 -0.62 24.20 -20.40
CA VAL A 31 -0.82 24.21 -18.94
C VAL A 31 -2.31 24.40 -18.61
N GLU A 32 -3.00 25.33 -19.26
CA GLU A 32 -4.43 25.54 -19.07
C GLU A 32 -5.24 24.30 -19.46
N ALA A 33 -4.94 23.70 -20.61
CA ALA A 33 -5.57 22.46 -21.05
C ALA A 33 -5.34 21.30 -20.04
N LEU A 34 -4.13 21.17 -19.50
CA LEU A 34 -3.79 20.19 -18.50
C LEU A 34 -4.55 20.42 -17.18
N LEU A 35 -4.66 21.68 -16.75
CA LEU A 35 -5.40 22.05 -15.54
C LEU A 35 -6.91 21.79 -15.71
N LEU A 36 -7.49 22.21 -16.83
CA LEU A 36 -8.90 21.96 -17.15
C LEU A 36 -9.21 20.44 -17.24
N PHE A 37 -8.35 19.70 -17.90
CA PHE A 37 -8.48 18.24 -18.01
C PHE A 37 -8.35 17.57 -16.63
N GLY A 38 -7.40 18.01 -15.81
CA GLY A 38 -7.25 17.55 -14.43
C GLY A 38 -8.48 17.87 -13.57
N ALA A 39 -9.01 19.08 -13.68
CA ALA A 39 -10.24 19.49 -12.98
C ALA A 39 -11.43 18.65 -13.42
N MET A 40 -11.59 18.45 -14.73
CA MET A 40 -12.67 17.61 -15.28
C MET A 40 -12.59 16.16 -14.78
N ILE A 41 -11.40 15.54 -14.80
CA ILE A 41 -11.21 14.18 -14.27
C ILE A 41 -11.54 14.15 -12.77
N THR A 42 -11.13 15.17 -12.02
CA THR A 42 -11.39 15.24 -10.58
C THR A 42 -12.89 15.32 -10.29
N VAL A 43 -13.62 16.19 -10.99
CA VAL A 43 -15.08 16.32 -10.87
C VAL A 43 -15.78 15.03 -11.26
N LEU A 44 -15.41 14.43 -12.38
CA LEU A 44 -16.00 13.17 -12.85
C LEU A 44 -15.74 12.02 -11.86
N SER A 45 -14.51 11.92 -11.34
CA SER A 45 -14.13 10.92 -10.34
C SER A 45 -14.89 11.11 -9.02
N LEU A 46 -15.03 12.37 -8.56
CA LEU A 46 -15.78 12.69 -7.34
C LEU A 46 -17.27 12.37 -7.51
N THR A 47 -17.84 12.74 -8.65
CA THR A 47 -19.25 12.42 -8.98
C THR A 47 -19.49 10.92 -9.03
N ALA A 48 -18.62 10.17 -9.71
CA ALA A 48 -18.68 8.72 -9.77
C ALA A 48 -18.56 8.08 -8.37
N TYR A 49 -17.66 8.62 -7.51
CA TYR A 49 -17.52 8.18 -6.13
C TYR A 49 -18.80 8.44 -5.33
N LEU A 50 -19.36 9.65 -5.39
CA LEU A 50 -20.61 10.00 -4.69
C LEU A 50 -21.79 9.12 -5.14
N LEU A 51 -21.95 8.90 -6.45
CA LEU A 51 -23.00 8.03 -6.99
C LEU A 51 -22.85 6.58 -6.55
N SER A 52 -21.61 6.07 -6.49
CA SER A 52 -21.29 4.67 -6.14
C SER A 52 -21.48 4.37 -4.65
N TYR A 53 -21.21 5.36 -3.80
CA TYR A 53 -21.26 5.20 -2.34
C TYR A 53 -22.40 5.95 -1.67
N TRP A 54 -23.35 6.47 -2.45
CA TRP A 54 -24.53 7.14 -1.92
C TRP A 54 -25.36 6.20 -1.07
N GLY A 55 -25.86 6.69 0.07
CA GLY A 55 -26.68 5.90 0.97
C GLY A 55 -25.98 4.67 1.55
N TYR A 56 -24.63 4.72 1.68
CA TYR A 56 -23.87 3.62 2.26
C TYR A 56 -24.36 3.32 3.67
N THR A 57 -24.79 2.07 3.90
CA THR A 57 -25.18 1.56 5.22
C THR A 57 -24.55 0.20 5.47
N LEU A 58 -24.03 0.02 6.67
CA LEU A 58 -23.56 -1.26 7.20
C LEU A 58 -24.40 -1.59 8.43
N THR A 59 -25.21 -2.62 8.33
CA THR A 59 -26.09 -3.07 9.42
C THR A 59 -25.74 -4.49 9.83
N ARG A 60 -25.85 -4.75 11.13
CA ARG A 60 -25.75 -6.08 11.69
C ARG A 60 -27.14 -6.59 12.03
N HIS A 61 -27.52 -7.73 11.49
CA HIS A 61 -28.78 -8.39 11.83
C HIS A 61 -28.60 -9.41 12.97
N ALA A 62 -29.66 -9.60 13.74
CA ALA A 62 -29.67 -10.54 14.87
C ALA A 62 -29.35 -11.99 14.46
N ALA A 63 -29.58 -12.34 13.17
CA ALA A 63 -29.24 -13.63 12.61
C ALA A 63 -27.73 -13.87 12.37
N GLY A 64 -26.85 -12.95 12.81
CA GLY A 64 -25.40 -13.09 12.63
C GLY A 64 -24.94 -12.78 11.20
N THR A 65 -25.63 -11.87 10.51
CA THR A 65 -25.27 -11.42 9.18
C THR A 65 -24.95 -9.93 9.16
N LEU A 66 -23.90 -9.55 8.43
CA LEU A 66 -23.58 -8.17 8.09
C LEU A 66 -24.18 -7.84 6.74
N HIS A 67 -24.99 -6.80 6.68
CA HIS A 67 -25.62 -6.35 5.45
C HIS A 67 -25.03 -4.99 5.06
N VAL A 68 -24.43 -4.95 3.88
CA VAL A 68 -23.87 -3.73 3.27
C VAL A 68 -24.74 -3.33 2.11
N SER A 69 -25.27 -2.11 2.12
CA SER A 69 -25.96 -1.56 0.95
C SER A 69 -25.36 -0.21 0.55
N ARG A 70 -25.34 0.08 -0.76
CA ARG A 70 -24.79 1.30 -1.33
C ARG A 70 -25.27 1.54 -2.75
N GLY A 71 -25.18 2.78 -3.20
CA GLY A 71 -25.42 3.21 -4.58
C GLY A 71 -26.72 3.96 -4.79
N LEU A 72 -26.67 5.00 -5.62
CA LEU A 72 -27.82 5.84 -5.96
C LEU A 72 -28.53 5.34 -7.23
N LEU A 73 -27.79 5.18 -8.33
CA LEU A 73 -28.35 4.74 -9.61
C LEU A 73 -28.52 3.22 -9.68
N THR A 74 -27.58 2.49 -9.08
CA THR A 74 -27.61 1.03 -8.98
C THR A 74 -27.36 0.66 -7.54
N THR A 75 -28.39 0.25 -6.82
CA THR A 75 -28.26 -0.21 -5.45
C THR A 75 -27.62 -1.60 -5.44
N ARG A 76 -26.54 -1.73 -4.70
CA ARG A 76 -25.86 -3.00 -4.45
C ARG A 76 -26.00 -3.35 -2.98
N ALA A 77 -26.58 -4.50 -2.70
CA ALA A 77 -26.71 -5.06 -1.37
C ALA A 77 -25.94 -6.37 -1.28
N VAL A 78 -25.12 -6.51 -0.26
CA VAL A 78 -24.32 -7.70 0.00
C VAL A 78 -24.56 -8.13 1.42
N SER A 79 -24.95 -9.40 1.63
CA SER A 79 -25.08 -10.02 2.94
C SER A 79 -23.90 -10.95 3.18
N ILE A 80 -23.25 -10.79 4.32
CA ILE A 80 -22.06 -11.52 4.74
C ILE A 80 -22.38 -12.21 6.06
N GLU A 81 -22.23 -13.53 6.12
CA GLU A 81 -22.34 -14.28 7.36
C GLU A 81 -21.12 -13.98 8.25
N GLU A 82 -21.36 -13.54 9.50
CA GLU A 82 -20.28 -13.27 10.47
C GLU A 82 -19.39 -14.50 10.71
N ALA A 83 -19.97 -15.70 10.68
CA ALA A 83 -19.22 -16.94 10.82
C ALA A 83 -18.15 -17.16 9.74
N ARG A 84 -18.31 -16.52 8.57
CA ARG A 84 -17.34 -16.56 7.46
C ARG A 84 -16.25 -15.48 7.57
N VAL A 85 -16.44 -14.48 8.42
CA VAL A 85 -15.44 -13.42 8.65
C VAL A 85 -14.34 -13.98 9.53
N ARG A 86 -13.15 -14.16 8.97
CA ARG A 86 -11.96 -14.60 9.70
C ARG A 86 -11.04 -13.46 10.09
N GLY A 87 -11.37 -12.24 9.69
CA GLY A 87 -10.58 -11.08 10.04
C GLY A 87 -10.92 -9.88 9.18
N VAL A 88 -10.14 -8.83 9.36
CA VAL A 88 -10.27 -7.60 8.59
C VAL A 88 -8.91 -7.12 8.09
N SER A 89 -8.92 -6.42 6.97
CA SER A 89 -7.76 -5.75 6.39
C SER A 89 -8.01 -4.26 6.30
N LEU A 90 -7.25 -3.49 7.04
CA LEU A 90 -7.24 -2.02 6.99
C LEU A 90 -6.16 -1.58 6.01
N ALA A 91 -6.55 -0.99 4.89
CA ALA A 91 -5.64 -0.47 3.89
C ALA A 91 -5.63 1.06 3.91
N GLU A 92 -4.43 1.63 3.97
CA GLU A 92 -4.18 3.06 3.95
C GLU A 92 -3.26 3.38 2.74
N PRO A 93 -3.80 3.49 1.52
CA PRO A 93 -3.04 3.97 0.36
C PRO A 93 -2.44 5.35 0.62
N ALA A 94 -1.33 5.69 -0.05
CA ALA A 94 -0.61 6.93 0.18
C ALA A 94 -1.51 8.16 0.08
N MET A 95 -2.32 8.25 -0.97
CA MET A 95 -3.24 9.38 -1.18
C MET A 95 -4.31 9.48 -0.09
N LEU A 96 -4.88 8.36 0.34
CA LEU A 96 -5.85 8.35 1.44
C LEU A 96 -5.21 8.74 2.77
N ARG A 97 -3.95 8.34 3.00
CA ARG A 97 -3.20 8.74 4.20
C ARG A 97 -2.95 10.24 4.30
N LEU A 98 -2.72 10.92 3.17
CA LEU A 98 -2.55 12.38 3.16
C LEU A 98 -3.79 13.11 3.69
N VAL A 99 -4.97 12.55 3.42
CA VAL A 99 -6.26 13.09 3.93
C VAL A 99 -6.76 12.38 5.19
N GLY A 100 -5.92 11.55 5.83
CA GLY A 100 -6.27 10.84 7.05
C GLY A 100 -7.35 9.75 6.87
N ALA A 101 -7.52 9.23 5.64
CA ALA A 101 -8.54 8.24 5.32
C ALA A 101 -7.96 6.83 5.18
N ALA A 102 -8.82 5.83 5.36
CA ALA A 102 -8.53 4.41 5.24
C ALA A 102 -9.70 3.67 4.60
N ARG A 103 -9.46 2.41 4.19
CA ARG A 103 -10.49 1.48 3.68
C ARG A 103 -10.47 0.21 4.49
N LEU A 104 -11.64 -0.33 4.82
CA LEU A 104 -11.80 -1.60 5.50
C LEU A 104 -12.32 -2.68 4.56
N THR A 105 -11.70 -3.85 4.64
CA THR A 105 -12.08 -5.02 3.87
C THR A 105 -12.21 -6.22 4.81
N ALA A 106 -13.30 -6.98 4.75
CA ALA A 106 -13.42 -8.25 5.45
C ALA A 106 -12.61 -9.34 4.75
N LEU A 107 -11.97 -10.19 5.53
CA LEU A 107 -11.33 -11.42 5.09
C LEU A 107 -12.33 -12.57 5.30
N LEU A 108 -12.85 -13.09 4.20
CA LEU A 108 -13.93 -14.08 4.19
C LEU A 108 -13.42 -15.43 3.76
N THR A 109 -13.95 -16.50 4.36
CA THR A 109 -13.73 -17.88 3.89
C THR A 109 -14.70 -18.20 2.77
N GLY A 110 -14.20 -18.87 1.71
CA GLY A 110 -14.98 -19.24 0.53
C GLY A 110 -15.02 -18.16 -0.55
N THR A 111 -15.79 -18.40 -1.60
CA THR A 111 -16.05 -17.43 -2.65
C THR A 111 -16.89 -16.29 -2.07
N GLY A 112 -16.30 -15.12 -1.94
CA GLY A 112 -17.05 -13.91 -1.56
C GLY A 112 -18.11 -13.56 -2.59
N PRO A 113 -19.05 -12.65 -2.26
CA PRO A 113 -20.08 -12.23 -3.18
C PRO A 113 -19.46 -11.71 -4.47
N LEU A 114 -19.93 -12.25 -5.60
CA LEU A 114 -19.53 -11.87 -6.95
C LEU A 114 -19.97 -10.42 -7.22
N GLY A 115 -19.05 -9.50 -7.20
CA GLY A 115 -19.26 -8.10 -7.56
C GLY A 115 -18.01 -7.53 -8.23
N VAL A 116 -18.16 -6.49 -9.04
CA VAL A 116 -17.10 -5.87 -9.85
C VAL A 116 -15.89 -5.39 -9.04
N GLU A 117 -16.01 -5.26 -7.72
CA GLU A 117 -14.90 -4.95 -6.79
C GLU A 117 -14.56 -6.10 -5.85
N ALA A 118 -15.14 -7.28 -6.03
CA ALA A 118 -14.91 -8.42 -5.17
C ALA A 118 -13.69 -9.21 -5.64
N VAL A 119 -12.58 -9.04 -4.94
CA VAL A 119 -11.49 -10.02 -4.98
C VAL A 119 -11.98 -11.27 -4.25
N PRO A 120 -11.77 -12.49 -4.79
CA PRO A 120 -12.17 -13.72 -4.11
C PRO A 120 -11.70 -13.73 -2.65
N GLY A 121 -12.59 -14.08 -1.72
CA GLY A 121 -12.29 -14.08 -0.28
C GLY A 121 -12.23 -12.71 0.40
N ARG A 122 -12.51 -11.62 -0.29
CA ARG A 122 -12.54 -10.26 0.27
C ARG A 122 -13.84 -9.54 -0.04
N SER A 123 -14.36 -8.79 0.92
CA SER A 123 -15.49 -7.89 0.73
C SER A 123 -15.20 -6.52 1.35
N VAL A 124 -15.43 -5.47 0.59
CA VAL A 124 -15.26 -4.09 1.07
C VAL A 124 -16.37 -3.79 2.07
N LEU A 125 -16.00 -3.57 3.33
CA LEU A 125 -16.92 -3.22 4.41
C LEU A 125 -17.15 -1.72 4.52
N THR A 126 -16.11 -0.89 4.27
CA THR A 126 -16.28 0.56 4.27
C THR A 126 -15.66 1.16 3.01
N PRO A 127 -16.29 2.18 2.43
CA PRO A 127 -15.63 3.05 1.47
C PRO A 127 -14.42 3.74 2.11
N PRO A 128 -13.58 4.43 1.34
CA PRO A 128 -12.61 5.36 1.90
C PRO A 128 -13.29 6.34 2.83
N ALA A 129 -12.93 6.30 4.12
CA ALA A 129 -13.51 7.11 5.18
C ALA A 129 -12.41 7.53 6.17
N PRO A 130 -12.66 8.52 7.05
CA PRO A 130 -11.70 8.91 8.08
C PRO A 130 -11.20 7.70 8.87
N ALA A 131 -9.88 7.61 9.07
CA ALA A 131 -9.25 6.42 9.65
C ALA A 131 -9.79 6.08 11.07
N GLY A 132 -10.24 7.08 11.83
CA GLY A 132 -10.90 6.88 13.13
C GLY A 132 -12.20 6.09 13.01
N GLU A 133 -13.07 6.49 12.08
CA GLU A 133 -14.34 5.81 11.81
C GLU A 133 -14.13 4.40 11.29
N VAL A 134 -13.18 4.24 10.39
CA VAL A 134 -12.84 2.91 9.84
C VAL A 134 -12.37 1.96 10.95
N ARG A 135 -11.56 2.45 11.89
CA ARG A 135 -11.13 1.65 13.05
C ARG A 135 -12.28 1.35 13.99
N ARG A 136 -13.20 2.30 14.22
CA ARG A 136 -14.40 2.07 15.02
C ARG A 136 -15.25 0.95 14.43
N VAL A 137 -15.57 1.04 13.14
CA VAL A 137 -16.31 -0.01 12.43
C VAL A 137 -15.58 -1.35 12.46
N ALA A 138 -14.26 -1.35 12.28
CA ALA A 138 -13.47 -2.57 12.37
C ALA A 138 -13.55 -3.21 13.77
N GLY A 139 -13.52 -2.39 14.83
CA GLY A 139 -13.72 -2.86 16.21
C GLY A 139 -15.10 -3.47 16.44
N GLU A 140 -16.14 -2.87 15.86
CA GLU A 140 -17.51 -3.40 15.93
C GLU A 140 -17.62 -4.74 15.18
N VAL A 141 -17.00 -4.86 13.99
CA VAL A 141 -16.99 -6.11 13.21
C VAL A 141 -16.25 -7.22 13.95
N LEU A 142 -15.10 -6.92 14.55
CA LEU A 142 -14.28 -7.86 15.33
C LEU A 142 -14.85 -8.12 16.73
N ARG A 143 -15.86 -7.34 17.18
CA ARG A 143 -16.38 -7.32 18.55
C ARG A 143 -15.34 -6.94 19.61
N THR A 144 -14.22 -6.37 19.20
CA THR A 144 -13.15 -5.86 20.06
C THR A 144 -12.33 -4.81 19.31
N ALA A 145 -11.96 -3.75 20.01
CA ALA A 145 -11.09 -2.70 19.45
C ALA A 145 -9.60 -2.97 19.71
N GLU A 146 -9.27 -3.93 20.59
CA GLU A 146 -7.93 -4.21 21.05
C GLU A 146 -6.92 -4.44 19.91
N PRO A 147 -7.22 -5.27 18.85
CA PRO A 147 -6.28 -5.52 17.76
C PRO A 147 -5.88 -4.28 16.96
N LEU A 148 -6.70 -3.23 17.01
CA LEU A 148 -6.50 -2.00 16.24
C LEU A 148 -5.77 -0.91 17.01
N SER A 149 -5.72 -1.04 18.35
CA SER A 149 -5.07 -0.10 19.26
C SER A 149 -3.75 -0.62 19.84
N VAL A 150 -3.45 -1.92 19.68
CA VAL A 150 -2.25 -2.53 20.22
C VAL A 150 -0.96 -1.95 19.62
N THR A 151 0.03 -1.79 20.49
CA THR A 151 1.40 -1.43 20.05
C THR A 151 2.05 -2.62 19.33
N LEU A 152 2.48 -2.41 18.10
CA LEU A 152 3.09 -3.45 17.32
C LEU A 152 4.55 -3.67 17.71
N THR A 153 4.94 -4.93 17.86
CA THR A 153 6.33 -5.32 18.09
C THR A 153 7.16 -5.06 16.83
N SER A 154 8.28 -4.35 16.98
CA SER A 154 9.21 -4.10 15.88
C SER A 154 10.10 -5.32 15.63
N HIS A 155 10.56 -5.48 14.38
CA HIS A 155 11.35 -6.66 13.98
C HIS A 155 12.86 -6.49 14.20
N GLY A 156 13.27 -5.45 14.95
CA GLY A 156 14.64 -5.26 15.37
C GLY A 156 15.60 -4.67 14.33
N PRO A 157 16.87 -4.46 14.71
CA PRO A 157 17.85 -3.73 13.89
C PRO A 157 18.27 -4.51 12.63
N ALA A 158 18.23 -5.84 12.65
CA ALA A 158 18.56 -6.68 11.50
C ALA A 158 17.59 -6.44 10.33
N ALA A 159 16.29 -6.38 10.62
CA ALA A 159 15.25 -6.07 9.63
C ALA A 159 15.40 -4.64 9.08
N ARG A 160 15.71 -3.67 9.93
CA ARG A 160 16.00 -2.28 9.54
C ARG A 160 17.19 -2.21 8.60
N ARG A 161 18.34 -2.79 8.98
CA ARG A 161 19.56 -2.81 8.17
C ARG A 161 19.31 -3.45 6.80
N ARG A 162 18.63 -4.59 6.76
CA ARG A 162 18.29 -5.28 5.50
C ARG A 162 17.47 -4.40 4.54
N ARG A 163 16.53 -3.62 5.06
CA ARG A 163 15.71 -2.71 4.23
C ARG A 163 16.54 -1.58 3.67
N HIS A 164 17.43 -1.00 4.46
CA HIS A 164 18.35 0.05 4.01
C HIS A 164 19.33 -0.48 2.96
N THR A 165 19.97 -1.64 3.20
CA THR A 165 20.92 -2.21 2.21
C THR A 165 20.25 -2.50 0.88
N ARG A 166 19.02 -3.05 0.87
CA ARG A 166 18.28 -3.28 -0.37
C ARG A 166 17.90 -1.99 -1.08
N ALA A 167 17.53 -0.96 -0.34
CA ALA A 167 17.17 0.34 -0.91
C ALA A 167 18.40 1.04 -1.52
N VAL A 168 19.52 1.06 -0.80
CA VAL A 168 20.79 1.63 -1.28
C VAL A 168 21.30 0.86 -2.51
N LEU A 169 21.29 -0.48 -2.47
CA LEU A 169 21.69 -1.29 -3.63
C LEU A 169 20.79 -1.04 -4.84
N GLY A 170 19.47 -0.88 -4.63
CA GLY A 170 18.53 -0.50 -5.69
C GLY A 170 18.84 0.89 -6.27
N GLY A 171 19.12 1.87 -5.41
CA GLY A 171 19.53 3.21 -5.84
C GLY A 171 20.85 3.21 -6.61
N LEU A 172 21.84 2.46 -6.14
CA LEU A 172 23.13 2.28 -6.83
C LEU A 172 22.94 1.58 -8.19
N ALA A 173 22.06 0.59 -8.28
CA ALA A 173 21.76 -0.07 -9.53
C ALA A 173 21.14 0.91 -10.57
N VAL A 174 20.22 1.78 -10.15
CA VAL A 174 19.65 2.81 -11.02
C VAL A 174 20.73 3.80 -11.47
N LEU A 175 21.57 4.26 -10.54
CA LEU A 175 22.68 5.15 -10.85
C LEU A 175 23.65 4.50 -11.85
N ALA A 176 23.99 3.23 -11.69
CA ALA A 176 24.88 2.50 -12.60
C ALA A 176 24.24 2.27 -13.97
N LEU A 177 22.95 1.90 -14.01
CA LEU A 177 22.27 1.54 -15.28
C LEU A 177 21.86 2.76 -16.11
N VAL A 178 21.61 3.90 -15.50
CA VAL A 178 21.19 5.14 -16.18
C VAL A 178 22.34 6.15 -16.20
N GLY A 179 22.98 6.40 -15.07
CA GLY A 179 24.06 7.37 -14.95
C GLY A 179 25.33 6.92 -15.70
N GLY A 180 25.69 5.64 -15.66
CA GLY A 180 26.85 5.09 -16.36
C GLY A 180 26.76 5.26 -17.88
N PRO A 181 25.73 4.70 -18.55
CA PRO A 181 25.51 4.94 -19.98
C PRO A 181 25.32 6.41 -20.32
N GLY A 182 24.58 7.16 -19.48
CA GLY A 182 24.38 8.59 -19.69
C GLY A 182 25.68 9.37 -19.72
N TRP A 183 26.63 9.02 -18.86
CA TRP A 183 27.98 9.58 -18.89
C TRP A 183 28.76 9.19 -20.16
N TRP A 184 28.70 7.94 -20.54
CA TRP A 184 29.41 7.42 -21.71
C TRP A 184 28.91 7.99 -23.03
N TRP A 185 27.58 8.08 -23.19
CA TRP A 185 26.93 8.62 -24.39
C TRP A 185 26.64 10.12 -24.32
N HIS A 186 27.23 10.84 -23.37
CA HIS A 186 27.11 12.31 -23.23
C HIS A 186 25.64 12.78 -23.22
N TRP A 187 24.80 12.08 -22.45
CA TRP A 187 23.40 12.52 -22.28
C TRP A 187 23.33 13.87 -21.55
N TYR A 188 22.17 14.52 -21.59
CA TYR A 188 21.96 15.76 -20.89
C TYR A 188 22.35 15.64 -19.40
N PRO A 189 23.17 16.57 -18.86
CA PRO A 189 23.69 16.49 -17.49
C PRO A 189 22.59 16.33 -16.43
N TRP A 190 21.39 16.89 -16.67
CA TRP A 190 20.27 16.77 -15.75
C TRP A 190 19.74 15.33 -15.66
N ILE A 191 19.81 14.52 -16.71
CA ILE A 191 19.42 13.08 -16.69
C ILE A 191 20.38 12.32 -15.80
N ILE A 192 21.69 12.60 -15.93
CA ILE A 192 22.72 11.97 -15.10
C ILE A 192 22.53 12.36 -13.65
N ALA A 193 22.30 13.64 -13.38
CA ALA A 193 22.02 14.13 -12.02
C ALA A 193 20.72 13.51 -11.45
N ALA A 194 19.67 13.42 -12.26
CA ALA A 194 18.40 12.81 -11.85
C ALA A 194 18.55 11.32 -11.50
N SER A 195 19.48 10.59 -12.12
CA SER A 195 19.75 9.19 -11.80
C SER A 195 20.27 8.96 -10.37
N ALA A 196 20.79 9.99 -9.71
CA ALA A 196 21.22 9.95 -8.32
C ALA A 196 20.05 10.14 -7.31
N ILE A 197 18.91 10.67 -7.74
CA ILE A 197 17.75 10.95 -6.87
C ILE A 197 17.27 9.68 -6.13
N PRO A 198 17.13 8.50 -6.77
CA PRO A 198 16.74 7.28 -6.08
C PRO A 198 17.69 6.90 -4.97
N LEU A 199 18.99 7.13 -5.09
CA LEU A 199 19.98 6.82 -4.07
C LEU A 199 19.79 7.68 -2.81
N VAL A 200 19.39 8.94 -2.96
CA VAL A 200 19.11 9.87 -1.84
C VAL A 200 17.76 9.56 -1.19
N ILE A 201 16.73 9.27 -1.98
CA ILE A 201 15.37 9.02 -1.49
C ILE A 201 15.25 7.61 -0.89
N ALA A 202 15.98 6.64 -1.41
CA ALA A 202 15.87 5.23 -1.01
C ALA A 202 16.05 4.98 0.50
N PRO A 203 17.03 5.57 1.20
CA PRO A 203 17.17 5.39 2.66
C PRO A 203 15.97 5.93 3.44
N ILE A 204 15.40 7.06 3.02
CA ILE A 204 14.22 7.67 3.64
C ILE A 204 13.02 6.74 3.51
N LEU A 205 12.78 6.23 2.29
CA LEU A 205 11.71 5.28 2.04
C LEU A 205 11.93 3.95 2.77
N ALA A 206 13.17 3.49 2.90
CA ALA A 206 13.52 2.28 3.64
C ALA A 206 13.18 2.42 5.13
N GLU A 207 13.50 3.56 5.73
CA GLU A 207 13.15 3.85 7.12
C GLU A 207 11.64 3.91 7.32
N GLN A 208 10.90 4.59 6.42
CA GLN A 208 9.45 4.62 6.46
C GLN A 208 8.84 3.21 6.33
N ARG A 209 9.37 2.38 5.42
CA ARG A 209 8.97 0.97 5.26
C ARG A 209 9.24 0.13 6.50
N TYR A 210 10.34 0.40 7.21
CA TYR A 210 10.66 -0.26 8.46
C TYR A 210 9.69 0.14 9.56
N ARG A 211 9.41 1.44 9.74
CA ARG A 211 8.47 1.94 10.75
C ARG A 211 7.04 1.45 10.53
N CYS A 212 6.66 1.15 9.28
CA CYS A 212 5.36 0.58 8.96
C CYS A 212 5.31 -0.94 9.18
N LEU A 213 6.42 -1.59 9.57
CA LEU A 213 6.49 -3.03 9.79
C LEU A 213 6.29 -3.35 11.26
N GLY A 214 5.44 -4.33 11.52
CA GLY A 214 5.23 -4.83 12.87
C GLY A 214 4.17 -5.91 12.92
N HIS A 215 4.17 -6.63 14.04
CA HIS A 215 3.13 -7.61 14.35
C HIS A 215 2.76 -7.50 15.83
N ALA A 216 1.60 -8.02 16.17
CA ALA A 216 1.18 -8.20 17.55
C ALA A 216 0.28 -9.43 17.67
N VAL A 217 0.29 -10.02 18.83
CA VAL A 217 -0.64 -11.09 19.21
C VAL A 217 -1.51 -10.54 20.32
N VAL A 218 -2.82 -10.59 20.10
CA VAL A 218 -3.83 -10.24 21.10
C VAL A 218 -4.78 -11.43 21.27
N PRO A 219 -5.52 -11.52 22.39
CA PRO A 219 -6.43 -12.63 22.58
C PRO A 219 -7.36 -12.84 21.39
N GLY A 220 -7.27 -14.03 20.76
CA GLY A 220 -8.08 -14.41 19.59
C GLY A 220 -7.62 -13.88 18.25
N TYR A 221 -6.64 -12.96 18.16
CA TYR A 221 -6.26 -12.33 16.90
C TYR A 221 -4.74 -12.19 16.72
N LEU A 222 -4.30 -12.36 15.49
CA LEU A 222 -2.97 -12.00 15.00
C LEU A 222 -3.08 -10.70 14.20
N VAL A 223 -2.28 -9.72 14.57
CA VAL A 223 -2.17 -8.44 13.85
C VAL A 223 -0.84 -8.41 13.10
N ALA A 224 -0.89 -8.15 11.81
CA ALA A 224 0.29 -7.99 10.97
C ALA A 224 0.18 -6.73 10.13
N ARG A 225 1.16 -5.84 10.27
CA ARG A 225 1.22 -4.60 9.50
C ARG A 225 2.46 -4.59 8.62
N ALA A 226 2.27 -4.25 7.35
CA ALA A 226 3.35 -4.13 6.39
C ALA A 226 2.99 -3.14 5.28
N GLY A 227 3.99 -2.82 4.44
CA GLY A 227 3.82 -1.94 3.29
C GLY A 227 4.03 -0.47 3.63
N LEU A 228 4.26 0.33 2.59
CA LEU A 228 4.37 1.79 2.67
C LEU A 228 3.32 2.43 1.75
N PHE A 229 3.16 1.88 0.54
CA PHE A 229 2.24 2.31 -0.50
C PHE A 229 1.59 1.09 -1.17
N PRO A 230 0.49 0.54 -0.62
CA PRO A 230 -0.27 0.94 0.59
C PRO A 230 0.33 0.40 1.90
N ARG A 231 0.03 1.07 3.01
CA ARG A 231 0.19 0.50 4.35
C ARG A 231 -1.03 -0.36 4.64
N THR A 232 -0.81 -1.64 4.93
CA THR A 232 -1.89 -2.58 5.19
C THR A 232 -1.72 -3.18 6.58
N THR A 233 -2.77 -3.14 7.40
CA THR A 233 -2.85 -3.80 8.68
C THR A 233 -3.89 -4.92 8.56
N ASN A 234 -3.43 -6.15 8.63
CA ASN A 234 -4.28 -7.33 8.60
C ASN A 234 -4.48 -7.83 10.03
N VAL A 235 -5.73 -8.00 10.42
CA VAL A 235 -6.14 -8.62 11.68
C VAL A 235 -6.78 -9.96 11.33
N LEU A 236 -6.19 -11.07 11.73
CA LEU A 236 -6.63 -12.41 11.43
C LEU A 236 -6.98 -13.16 12.71
N ALA A 237 -8.18 -13.72 12.79
CA ALA A 237 -8.58 -14.56 13.92
C ALA A 237 -7.72 -15.84 13.97
N TRP A 238 -7.32 -16.27 15.16
CA TRP A 238 -6.54 -17.52 15.34
C TRP A 238 -7.26 -18.73 14.74
N SER A 239 -8.59 -18.79 14.87
CA SER A 239 -9.42 -19.83 14.27
C SER A 239 -9.41 -19.84 12.74
N GLY A 240 -8.96 -18.76 12.12
CA GLY A 240 -8.80 -18.63 10.67
C GLY A 240 -7.43 -19.08 10.16
N ILE A 241 -6.49 -19.43 11.05
CA ILE A 241 -5.16 -19.90 10.67
C ILE A 241 -5.23 -21.42 10.44
N ILE A 242 -4.95 -21.83 9.22
CA ILE A 242 -4.95 -23.26 8.82
C ILE A 242 -3.56 -23.87 9.00
N GLY A 243 -2.51 -23.08 8.76
CA GLY A 243 -1.14 -23.54 8.81
C GLY A 243 -0.13 -22.40 8.73
N TRP A 244 1.13 -22.77 8.86
CA TRP A 244 2.25 -21.84 8.84
C TRP A 244 3.25 -22.23 7.77
N ASN A 245 3.73 -21.24 7.02
CA ASN A 245 4.81 -21.40 6.06
C ASN A 245 5.94 -20.43 6.43
N LEU A 246 7.11 -21.00 6.74
CA LEU A 246 8.32 -20.24 7.06
C LEU A 246 9.17 -20.12 5.80
N GLN A 247 9.24 -18.93 5.25
CA GLN A 247 10.02 -18.63 4.06
C GLN A 247 11.29 -17.88 4.44
N THR A 248 12.44 -18.36 3.96
CA THR A 248 13.72 -17.70 4.18
C THR A 248 14.47 -17.54 2.86
N SER A 249 14.82 -16.31 2.51
CA SER A 249 15.73 -16.07 1.39
C SER A 249 17.19 -16.25 1.86
N PHE A 250 18.11 -16.45 0.93
CA PHE A 250 19.54 -16.54 1.22
C PHE A 250 20.04 -15.39 2.10
N PHE A 251 19.66 -14.15 1.77
CA PHE A 251 20.05 -12.96 2.53
C PHE A 251 19.36 -12.88 3.90
N GLN A 252 18.13 -13.37 4.04
CA GLN A 252 17.43 -13.44 5.33
C GLN A 252 18.10 -14.43 6.26
N ARG A 253 18.46 -15.60 5.75
CA ARG A 253 19.14 -16.65 6.51
C ARG A 253 20.47 -16.17 7.12
N ARG A 254 21.25 -15.38 6.36
CA ARG A 254 22.53 -14.81 6.86
C ARG A 254 22.35 -13.87 8.06
N VAL A 255 21.23 -13.22 8.19
CA VAL A 255 20.95 -12.25 9.26
C VAL A 255 19.93 -12.75 10.29
N GLY A 256 19.60 -14.05 10.25
CA GLY A 256 18.69 -14.68 11.19
C GLY A 256 17.23 -14.23 11.06
N LEU A 257 16.82 -13.75 9.89
CA LEU A 257 15.46 -13.30 9.61
C LEU A 257 14.70 -14.32 8.76
N CYS A 258 13.37 -14.30 8.88
CA CYS A 258 12.47 -15.08 8.05
C CYS A 258 11.21 -14.28 7.73
N THR A 259 10.42 -14.78 6.81
CA THR A 259 9.05 -14.33 6.54
C THR A 259 8.11 -15.41 7.02
N LEU A 260 7.32 -15.10 8.04
CA LEU A 260 6.30 -15.99 8.55
C LEU A 260 4.99 -15.73 7.80
N VAL A 261 4.43 -16.78 7.23
CA VAL A 261 3.19 -16.72 6.45
C VAL A 261 2.13 -17.55 7.16
N ALA A 262 1.11 -16.90 7.70
CA ALA A 262 -0.09 -17.54 8.21
C ALA A 262 -0.98 -17.90 7.02
N THR A 263 -1.17 -19.19 6.75
CA THR A 263 -2.05 -19.67 5.71
C THR A 263 -3.49 -19.67 6.23
N THR A 264 -4.41 -19.17 5.45
CA THR A 264 -5.83 -19.06 5.79
C THR A 264 -6.68 -19.34 4.55
N ALA A 265 -7.91 -19.79 4.74
CA ALA A 265 -8.89 -19.89 3.66
C ALA A 265 -9.56 -18.53 3.35
N ALA A 266 -9.18 -17.47 4.06
CA ALA A 266 -9.79 -16.14 3.95
C ALA A 266 -8.90 -15.17 3.18
N GLY A 267 -9.51 -14.23 2.49
CA GLY A 267 -8.80 -13.20 1.75
C GLY A 267 -7.91 -13.77 0.63
N ASP A 268 -6.65 -13.33 0.58
CA ASP A 268 -5.66 -13.80 -0.41
C ASP A 268 -5.04 -15.16 -0.05
N GLY A 269 -5.66 -15.94 0.84
CA GLY A 269 -5.14 -17.22 1.29
C GLY A 269 -3.95 -17.12 2.25
N SER A 270 -3.45 -15.95 2.55
CA SER A 270 -2.30 -15.80 3.44
C SER A 270 -2.16 -14.40 4.05
N VAL A 271 -1.66 -14.35 5.27
CA VAL A 271 -1.19 -13.12 5.93
C VAL A 271 0.31 -13.24 6.18
N LYS A 272 1.10 -12.30 5.66
CA LYS A 272 2.56 -12.35 5.73
C LYS A 272 3.09 -11.39 6.79
N ILE A 273 3.95 -11.91 7.66
CA ILE A 273 4.75 -11.14 8.61
C ILE A 273 6.19 -11.14 8.09
N LEU A 274 6.63 -10.00 7.55
CA LEU A 274 7.89 -9.88 6.82
C LEU A 274 9.07 -9.60 7.75
N ASP A 275 10.22 -10.22 7.47
CA ASP A 275 11.50 -9.93 8.14
C ASP A 275 11.46 -10.06 9.67
N VAL A 276 10.82 -11.12 10.19
CA VAL A 276 10.77 -11.45 11.62
C VAL A 276 12.06 -12.18 12.00
N PRO A 277 12.65 -11.93 13.19
CA PRO A 277 13.70 -12.80 13.73
C PRO A 277 13.19 -14.25 13.83
N ALA A 278 14.00 -15.21 13.39
CA ALA A 278 13.56 -16.60 13.32
C ALA A 278 13.09 -17.14 14.69
N ARG A 279 13.77 -16.76 15.77
CA ARG A 279 13.37 -17.13 17.15
C ARG A 279 11.96 -16.64 17.48
N ASP A 280 11.62 -15.41 17.06
CA ASP A 280 10.31 -14.80 17.37
C ASP A 280 9.22 -15.44 16.51
N ALA A 281 9.55 -15.86 15.26
CA ALA A 281 8.64 -16.61 14.40
C ALA A 281 8.26 -17.97 15.01
N TYR A 282 9.23 -18.69 15.56
CA TYR A 282 8.95 -19.97 16.25
C TYR A 282 8.12 -19.78 17.52
N ALA A 283 8.42 -18.72 18.30
CA ALA A 283 7.63 -18.37 19.47
C ALA A 283 6.18 -18.05 19.10
N LEU A 284 5.96 -17.29 18.02
CA LEU A 284 4.62 -16.98 17.50
C LEU A 284 3.84 -18.23 17.11
N ILE A 285 4.48 -19.17 16.39
CA ILE A 285 3.84 -20.44 16.02
C ILE A 285 3.45 -21.23 17.27
N GLY A 286 4.34 -21.29 18.28
CA GLY A 286 4.08 -21.98 19.54
C GLY A 286 2.88 -21.42 20.31
N VAL A 287 2.74 -20.09 20.33
CA VAL A 287 1.62 -19.42 21.03
C VAL A 287 0.32 -19.55 20.25
N LEU A 288 0.34 -19.30 18.94
CA LEU A 288 -0.87 -19.23 18.11
C LEU A 288 -1.41 -20.60 17.70
N SER A 289 -0.55 -21.57 17.58
CA SER A 289 -0.92 -22.91 17.09
C SER A 289 -0.05 -24.00 17.73
N PRO A 290 -0.23 -24.30 19.03
CA PRO A 290 0.59 -25.27 19.74
C PRO A 290 0.62 -26.66 19.06
N ARG A 291 -0.50 -27.07 18.48
CA ARG A 291 -0.62 -28.36 17.76
C ARG A 291 0.19 -28.41 16.45
N LEU A 292 0.47 -27.26 15.82
CA LEU A 292 1.22 -27.14 14.58
C LEU A 292 2.70 -26.81 14.81
N SER A 293 3.11 -26.58 16.07
CA SER A 293 4.49 -26.23 16.41
C SER A 293 5.46 -27.42 16.35
N THR A 294 4.99 -28.66 16.51
CA THR A 294 5.79 -29.89 16.60
C THR A 294 6.77 -30.06 15.41
N PRO A 295 6.36 -29.89 14.15
CA PRO A 295 7.29 -30.00 13.01
C PRO A 295 8.40 -28.94 12.97
N PHE A 296 8.17 -27.80 13.62
CA PHE A 296 9.13 -26.69 13.67
C PHE A 296 10.04 -26.74 14.91
N ALA A 297 9.66 -27.52 15.93
CA ALA A 297 10.47 -27.75 17.12
C ALA A 297 11.62 -28.74 16.87
N ALA A 298 11.46 -29.67 15.94
CA ALA A 298 12.52 -30.56 15.50
C ALA A 298 13.53 -29.79 14.63
N ARG A 299 14.56 -29.18 15.22
CA ARG A 299 15.72 -28.70 14.48
C ARG A 299 16.39 -29.90 13.79
N PRO A 300 16.67 -29.85 12.49
CA PRO A 300 17.71 -30.72 11.95
C PRO A 300 19.04 -30.29 12.60
N SER A 301 19.58 -31.17 13.41
CA SER A 301 20.96 -31.12 13.87
C SER A 301 21.87 -31.31 12.65
N SER A 302 22.50 -30.24 12.17
CA SER A 302 23.66 -30.32 11.28
C SER A 302 24.53 -29.11 11.50
#